data_e1607a615a11dbebc34e5d6e45d62951
#
_entry.id   e1607a615a11dbebc34e5d6e45d62951
#
_cell.length_a   1.000
_cell.length_b   1.000
_cell.length_c   1.000
_cell.angle_alpha   90.00
_cell.angle_beta   90.00
_cell.angle_gamma   90.00
#
_symmetry.space_group_name_H-M   'P 1'
#
loop_
_entity.id
_entity.type
_entity.pdbx_description
1 polymer ?
#
loop_
_entity_poly.entity_id
_entity_poly.type
_entity_poly.pdbx_seq_one_letter_code
_entity_poly.pdbx_strand_id
1 'polypeptide(L)'
;MDAIASAPIQSQSRYYIHVEAGIYEEIVEVWGNKTNIALIGDGENLTKITMNRRFPEFKTYKTATVFSQFMFFLTLSHLVILPFYLKALQSVSFCYRFMAKYITFENSAGEGSQAVALMSESDQSSFCRCSFLGYQDTLYAKSGKQFYKECDIYGTVDFVFGDAAAVFQSCNLYAWLPNRIITFTAQGKKIPNQVSGFVIQNSTLTAAPDLQSNKSQVHAFLGRPWFAWSTVIVMQSYLDSIIDPAGWYEWPGHRTDELTYIEYGNWGPGAGTGRRISWVGYKALNQSEEVIPFTVSKFITGDSWIPETGVPYTSSLY
;
A
#
# COMPACT_ATOMS: atom_id res chain seq x y z
N MET A 1 -12.14 6.85 -17.99
CA MET A 1 -12.63 5.42 -18.08
C MET A 1 -12.48 4.80 -19.44
N ASP A 2 -12.71 5.53 -20.53
CA ASP A 2 -12.71 4.96 -21.90
C ASP A 2 -11.36 4.36 -22.33
N ALA A 3 -10.26 4.98 -21.92
CA ALA A 3 -8.91 4.49 -22.19
C ALA A 3 -8.63 3.10 -21.58
N ILE A 4 -9.12 2.84 -20.36
CA ILE A 4 -9.03 1.50 -19.75
C ILE A 4 -9.92 0.51 -20.46
N ALA A 5 -11.12 0.91 -20.87
CA ALA A 5 -12.06 0.05 -21.58
C ALA A 5 -11.48 -0.41 -22.95
N SER A 6 -10.78 0.48 -23.66
CA SER A 6 -10.16 0.20 -24.97
C SER A 6 -8.90 -0.68 -24.88
N ALA A 7 -8.29 -0.83 -23.69
CA ALA A 7 -7.15 -1.72 -23.53
C ALA A 7 -7.53 -3.18 -23.83
N PRO A 8 -6.62 -3.98 -24.40
CA PRO A 8 -6.88 -5.39 -24.70
C PRO A 8 -7.13 -6.19 -23.41
N ILE A 9 -7.98 -7.23 -23.52
CA ILE A 9 -8.23 -8.20 -22.46
C ILE A 9 -7.06 -9.19 -22.42
N GLN A 10 -6.56 -9.51 -21.21
CA GLN A 10 -5.49 -10.49 -20.97
C GLN A 10 -4.24 -10.26 -21.84
N SER A 11 -3.86 -8.99 -22.00
CA SER A 11 -2.68 -8.64 -22.78
C SER A 11 -1.43 -9.31 -22.24
N GLN A 12 -0.63 -9.91 -23.12
CA GLN A 12 0.67 -10.49 -22.80
C GLN A 12 1.80 -9.42 -22.80
N SER A 13 1.55 -8.28 -23.43
CA SER A 13 2.46 -7.15 -23.49
C SER A 13 1.91 -5.96 -22.71
N ARG A 14 2.82 -5.07 -22.29
CA ARG A 14 2.45 -3.85 -21.58
C ARG A 14 1.64 -2.92 -22.48
N TYR A 15 0.46 -2.52 -22.01
CA TYR A 15 -0.40 -1.53 -22.68
C TYR A 15 -0.26 -0.20 -21.96
N TYR A 16 0.33 0.77 -22.62
CA TYR A 16 0.59 2.09 -22.05
C TYR A 16 -0.56 3.03 -22.34
N ILE A 17 -1.04 3.71 -21.32
CA ILE A 17 -2.02 4.79 -21.38
C ILE A 17 -1.32 6.04 -20.87
N HIS A 18 -1.09 7.01 -21.76
CA HIS A 18 -0.62 8.32 -21.36
C HIS A 18 -1.79 9.12 -20.80
N VAL A 19 -1.62 9.65 -19.62
CA VAL A 19 -2.60 10.51 -18.94
C VAL A 19 -2.02 11.92 -18.92
N GLU A 20 -2.51 12.78 -19.80
CA GLU A 20 -2.03 14.14 -19.95
C GLU A 20 -2.16 14.94 -18.64
N ALA A 21 -1.43 16.05 -18.56
CA ALA A 21 -1.53 16.99 -17.44
C ALA A 21 -2.97 17.49 -17.28
N GLY A 22 -3.52 17.40 -16.07
CA GLY A 22 -4.90 17.80 -15.78
C GLY A 22 -5.43 17.19 -14.48
N ILE A 23 -6.62 17.61 -14.09
CA ILE A 23 -7.36 17.08 -12.95
C ILE A 23 -8.55 16.29 -13.48
N TYR A 24 -8.58 15.00 -13.17
CA TYR A 24 -9.59 14.04 -13.61
C TYR A 24 -10.47 13.65 -12.41
N GLU A 25 -11.69 14.19 -12.36
CA GLU A 25 -12.68 13.87 -11.33
C GLU A 25 -13.46 12.62 -11.75
N GLU A 26 -12.85 11.46 -11.64
CA GLU A 26 -13.47 10.20 -12.03
C GLU A 26 -12.95 9.02 -11.19
N ILE A 27 -13.75 7.95 -11.15
CA ILE A 27 -13.32 6.67 -10.59
C ILE A 27 -12.72 5.84 -11.72
N VAL A 28 -11.49 5.39 -11.51
CA VAL A 28 -10.78 4.54 -12.47
C VAL A 28 -10.79 3.09 -11.97
N GLU A 29 -11.43 2.22 -12.73
CA GLU A 29 -11.55 0.78 -12.44
C GLU A 29 -10.72 -0.04 -13.43
N VAL A 30 -9.73 -0.76 -12.92
CA VAL A 30 -8.94 -1.71 -13.71
C VAL A 30 -9.31 -3.13 -13.27
N TRP A 31 -10.17 -3.77 -14.03
CA TRP A 31 -10.67 -5.10 -13.72
C TRP A 31 -9.67 -6.21 -14.03
N GLY A 32 -9.77 -7.34 -13.35
CA GLY A 32 -8.83 -8.45 -13.42
C GLY A 32 -8.58 -9.02 -14.82
N ASN A 33 -9.46 -8.78 -15.78
CA ASN A 33 -9.24 -9.15 -17.17
C ASN A 33 -8.36 -8.16 -17.95
N LYS A 34 -8.01 -7.01 -17.38
CA LYS A 34 -7.11 -5.99 -17.93
C LYS A 34 -5.72 -6.14 -17.35
N THR A 35 -4.92 -7.03 -17.90
CA THR A 35 -3.54 -7.30 -17.45
C THR A 35 -2.53 -6.40 -18.15
N ASN A 36 -1.38 -6.20 -17.51
CA ASN A 36 -0.26 -5.41 -18.06
C ASN A 36 -0.61 -3.95 -18.39
N ILE A 37 -1.54 -3.32 -17.68
CA ILE A 37 -1.90 -1.90 -17.87
C ILE A 37 -0.84 -1.01 -17.19
N ALA A 38 -0.41 0.02 -17.93
CA ALA A 38 0.48 1.07 -17.43
C ALA A 38 -0.15 2.45 -17.63
N LEU A 39 -0.37 3.17 -16.53
CA LEU A 39 -0.77 4.58 -16.54
C LEU A 39 0.47 5.45 -16.38
N ILE A 40 0.73 6.34 -17.33
CA ILE A 40 1.89 7.23 -17.30
C ILE A 40 1.39 8.67 -17.37
N GLY A 41 1.57 9.41 -16.27
CA GLY A 41 1.25 10.84 -16.23
C GLY A 41 2.40 11.72 -16.70
N ASP A 42 2.14 13.00 -16.85
CA ASP A 42 3.13 14.04 -17.18
C ASP A 42 3.94 14.52 -15.96
N GLY A 43 3.52 14.14 -14.77
CA GLY A 43 4.15 14.47 -13.49
C GLY A 43 3.17 14.36 -12.34
N GLU A 44 3.65 13.96 -11.16
CA GLU A 44 2.82 13.82 -9.97
C GLU A 44 2.15 15.15 -9.54
N ASN A 45 2.75 16.30 -9.89
CA ASN A 45 2.16 17.60 -9.64
C ASN A 45 1.33 18.13 -10.81
N LEU A 46 1.30 17.43 -11.93
CA LEU A 46 0.64 17.86 -13.18
C LEU A 46 -0.58 16.99 -13.50
N THR A 47 -0.50 15.70 -13.26
CA THR A 47 -1.56 14.73 -13.56
C THR A 47 -2.17 14.24 -12.27
N LYS A 48 -3.44 14.55 -12.01
CA LYS A 48 -4.18 14.16 -10.82
C LYS A 48 -5.48 13.44 -11.17
N ILE A 49 -5.71 12.29 -10.55
CA ILE A 49 -6.99 11.58 -10.57
C ILE A 49 -7.59 11.69 -9.16
N THR A 50 -8.78 12.25 -9.03
CA THR A 50 -9.41 12.57 -7.74
C THR A 50 -10.88 12.16 -7.70
N MET A 51 -11.37 11.82 -6.50
CA MET A 51 -12.76 11.60 -6.18
C MET A 51 -12.98 11.82 -4.67
N ASN A 52 -14.24 11.87 -4.22
CA ASN A 52 -14.58 12.24 -2.85
C ASN A 52 -15.51 11.24 -2.15
N ARG A 53 -15.46 9.96 -2.51
CA ARG A 53 -16.23 8.91 -1.83
C ARG A 53 -15.66 8.56 -0.48
N ARG A 54 -16.51 8.39 0.54
CA ARG A 54 -16.12 8.04 1.91
C ARG A 54 -17.08 7.04 2.58
N PHE A 55 -16.62 6.40 3.65
CA PHE A 55 -17.46 5.65 4.57
C PHE A 55 -18.25 6.64 5.47
N PRO A 56 -19.53 6.37 5.89
CA PRO A 56 -20.27 5.11 5.66
C PRO A 56 -21.11 5.09 4.37
N GLU A 57 -21.08 6.14 3.56
CA GLU A 57 -21.86 6.21 2.31
C GLU A 57 -21.51 5.06 1.37
N PHE A 58 -20.22 4.68 1.36
CA PHE A 58 -19.71 3.52 0.63
C PHE A 58 -18.89 2.64 1.58
N LYS A 59 -18.83 1.33 1.32
CA LYS A 59 -17.87 0.44 2.01
C LYS A 59 -16.46 0.90 1.69
N THR A 60 -15.51 0.80 2.64
CA THR A 60 -14.14 1.34 2.50
C THR A 60 -13.48 0.99 1.16
N TYR A 61 -13.55 -0.26 0.69
CA TYR A 61 -12.97 -0.65 -0.59
C TYR A 61 -13.66 -0.02 -1.82
N LYS A 62 -14.90 0.47 -1.68
CA LYS A 62 -15.65 1.18 -2.72
C LYS A 62 -15.45 2.69 -2.70
N THR A 63 -14.70 3.20 -1.74
CA THR A 63 -14.35 4.62 -1.69
C THR A 63 -13.14 4.95 -2.57
N ALA A 64 -12.40 3.93 -3.04
CA ALA A 64 -11.19 4.14 -3.81
C ALA A 64 -11.44 4.93 -5.09
N THR A 65 -10.66 5.97 -5.27
CA THR A 65 -10.65 6.80 -6.49
C THR A 65 -10.11 5.98 -7.66
N VAL A 66 -9.03 5.25 -7.46
CA VAL A 66 -8.49 4.30 -8.43
C VAL A 66 -8.38 2.93 -7.78
N PHE A 67 -8.86 1.89 -8.45
CA PHE A 67 -8.66 0.54 -7.98
C PHE A 67 -8.33 -0.44 -9.11
N SER A 68 -7.32 -1.25 -8.86
CA SER A 68 -6.99 -2.43 -9.66
C SER A 68 -7.44 -3.65 -8.87
N GLN A 69 -8.44 -4.38 -9.39
CA GLN A 69 -9.13 -5.37 -8.59
C GLN A 69 -9.31 -6.69 -9.33
N PHE A 70 -9.34 -7.72 -8.52
CA PHE A 70 -9.73 -9.08 -8.83
C PHE A 70 -11.21 -9.17 -9.29
N MET A 71 -11.50 -9.99 -10.29
CA MET A 71 -12.86 -10.22 -10.75
C MET A 71 -13.26 -11.70 -10.57
N PHE A 72 -14.30 -11.95 -9.77
CA PHE A 72 -14.99 -13.24 -9.75
C PHE A 72 -16.05 -13.27 -10.84
N PHE A 73 -15.89 -14.08 -11.86
CA PHE A 73 -17.00 -14.47 -12.73
C PHE A 73 -17.68 -15.71 -12.14
N LEU A 74 -18.85 -15.54 -11.54
CA LEU A 74 -19.83 -16.61 -11.40
C LEU A 74 -20.58 -16.69 -12.76
N THR A 75 -20.10 -17.50 -13.68
CA THR A 75 -20.95 -17.90 -14.80
C THR A 75 -21.98 -18.88 -14.29
N LEU A 76 -23.14 -18.37 -13.94
CA LEU A 76 -24.37 -19.15 -13.84
C LEU A 76 -24.81 -19.53 -15.26
N SER A 77 -24.13 -20.47 -15.89
CA SER A 77 -24.68 -21.16 -17.03
C SER A 77 -25.67 -22.20 -16.52
N HIS A 78 -26.95 -21.97 -16.77
CA HIS A 78 -28.10 -22.88 -16.71
C HIS A 78 -27.91 -24.16 -15.89
N LEU A 79 -28.62 -24.22 -14.77
CA LEU A 79 -28.80 -25.39 -13.94
C LEU A 79 -29.53 -26.48 -14.77
N VAL A 80 -28.79 -27.37 -15.41
CA VAL A 80 -29.29 -28.68 -15.83
C VAL A 80 -28.70 -29.68 -14.84
N ILE A 81 -29.56 -30.23 -14.03
CA ILE A 81 -29.25 -31.29 -13.07
C ILE A 81 -28.87 -32.55 -13.85
N LEU A 82 -27.61 -32.88 -13.91
CA LEU A 82 -27.13 -34.23 -14.21
C LEU A 82 -26.16 -34.65 -13.11
N PRO A 83 -26.35 -35.84 -12.49
CA PRO A 83 -25.47 -36.31 -11.46
C PRO A 83 -24.21 -36.86 -12.13
N PHE A 84 -23.09 -36.26 -11.94
CA PHE A 84 -21.70 -36.71 -12.04
C PHE A 84 -20.81 -35.61 -12.64
N TYR A 85 -19.94 -35.05 -11.76
CA TYR A 85 -18.79 -34.18 -12.12
C TYR A 85 -19.07 -32.79 -12.73
N LEU A 86 -19.57 -31.89 -11.92
CA LEU A 86 -19.39 -30.46 -12.19
C LEU A 86 -18.03 -30.01 -11.60
N LYS A 87 -16.97 -30.04 -12.41
CA LYS A 87 -15.89 -29.08 -12.29
C LYS A 87 -16.44 -27.75 -12.74
N ALA A 88 -16.94 -26.94 -11.82
CA ALA A 88 -17.16 -25.52 -12.09
C ALA A 88 -15.78 -24.93 -12.40
N LEU A 89 -15.50 -24.67 -13.69
CA LEU A 89 -14.40 -23.83 -14.12
C LEU A 89 -14.72 -22.42 -13.66
N GLN A 90 -14.33 -22.10 -12.43
CA GLN A 90 -14.20 -20.73 -11.97
C GLN A 90 -13.00 -20.15 -12.70
N SER A 91 -13.22 -19.40 -13.76
CA SER A 91 -12.17 -18.57 -14.37
C SER A 91 -11.92 -17.40 -13.44
N VAL A 92 -10.91 -17.57 -12.61
CA VAL A 92 -10.43 -16.55 -11.69
C VAL A 92 -9.49 -15.64 -12.48
N SER A 93 -9.93 -14.44 -12.85
CA SER A 93 -9.07 -13.45 -13.51
C SER A 93 -8.47 -12.53 -12.48
N PHE A 94 -7.15 -12.61 -12.29
CA PHE A 94 -6.39 -11.69 -11.43
C PHE A 94 -6.01 -10.44 -12.24
N CYS A 95 -6.15 -9.26 -11.65
CA CYS A 95 -5.41 -8.11 -12.11
C CYS A 95 -3.92 -8.41 -11.92
N TYR A 96 -3.12 -8.21 -12.97
CA TYR A 96 -1.74 -8.63 -12.98
C TYR A 96 -0.87 -7.60 -13.67
N ARG A 97 0.26 -7.24 -13.03
CA ARG A 97 1.24 -6.29 -13.56
C ARG A 97 0.68 -4.90 -13.86
N PHE A 98 -0.19 -4.39 -13.00
CA PHE A 98 -0.60 -2.99 -13.07
C PHE A 98 0.60 -2.09 -12.73
N MET A 99 0.74 -0.99 -13.47
CA MET A 99 1.80 0.00 -13.23
C MET A 99 1.23 1.41 -13.30
N ALA A 100 1.73 2.31 -12.44
CA ALA A 100 1.50 3.73 -12.57
C ALA A 100 2.80 4.51 -12.34
N LYS A 101 3.01 5.58 -13.11
CA LYS A 101 4.14 6.50 -12.95
C LYS A 101 3.69 7.95 -13.10
N TYR A 102 4.25 8.83 -12.27
CA TYR A 102 4.09 10.28 -12.39
C TYR A 102 2.63 10.76 -12.29
N ILE A 103 1.84 10.16 -11.41
CA ILE A 103 0.43 10.48 -11.22
C ILE A 103 0.15 10.70 -9.73
N THR A 104 -0.67 11.70 -9.43
CA THR A 104 -1.30 11.87 -8.12
C THR A 104 -2.65 11.19 -8.10
N PHE A 105 -2.84 10.31 -7.11
CA PHE A 105 -4.11 9.69 -6.74
C PHE A 105 -4.62 10.36 -5.47
N GLU A 106 -5.80 10.92 -5.51
CA GLU A 106 -6.36 11.65 -4.38
C GLU A 106 -7.77 11.15 -4.03
N ASN A 107 -8.04 11.01 -2.75
CA ASN A 107 -9.41 11.02 -2.26
C ASN A 107 -9.63 12.31 -1.48
N SER A 108 -10.43 13.20 -2.06
CA SER A 108 -10.69 14.55 -1.54
C SER A 108 -11.89 14.62 -0.59
N ALA A 109 -12.39 13.49 -0.06
CA ALA A 109 -13.52 13.45 0.88
C ALA A 109 -13.22 14.16 2.22
N GLY A 110 -11.95 14.45 2.49
CA GLY A 110 -11.54 15.13 3.72
C GLY A 110 -11.42 14.19 4.92
N GLU A 111 -11.34 14.78 6.10
CA GLU A 111 -11.18 14.08 7.38
C GLU A 111 -12.46 13.41 7.89
N GLY A 112 -12.32 12.58 8.95
CA GLY A 112 -13.43 12.08 9.77
C GLY A 112 -13.94 10.69 9.40
N SER A 113 -13.50 10.10 8.27
CA SER A 113 -13.84 8.70 7.94
C SER A 113 -12.88 8.10 6.91
N GLN A 114 -12.97 6.77 6.72
CA GLN A 114 -12.17 6.06 5.73
C GLN A 114 -12.47 6.53 4.32
N ALA A 115 -11.42 6.87 3.57
CA ALA A 115 -11.53 7.37 2.20
C ALA A 115 -10.26 7.03 1.40
N VAL A 116 -10.34 6.02 0.57
CA VAL A 116 -9.19 5.43 -0.15
C VAL A 116 -8.87 6.22 -1.42
N ALA A 117 -7.63 6.63 -1.59
CA ALA A 117 -7.15 7.22 -2.84
C ALA A 117 -6.82 6.15 -3.89
N LEU A 118 -6.08 5.12 -3.49
CA LEU A 118 -5.76 3.97 -4.34
C LEU A 118 -6.00 2.66 -3.61
N MET A 119 -6.69 1.71 -4.25
CA MET A 119 -6.72 0.31 -3.83
C MET A 119 -6.03 -0.56 -4.88
N SER A 120 -5.03 -1.33 -4.47
CA SER A 120 -4.35 -2.30 -5.33
C SER A 120 -4.56 -3.73 -4.83
N GLU A 121 -5.18 -4.55 -5.68
CA GLU A 121 -5.35 -6.00 -5.53
C GLU A 121 -4.70 -6.71 -6.73
N SER A 122 -3.64 -6.11 -7.26
CA SER A 122 -2.93 -6.58 -8.46
C SER A 122 -1.58 -7.18 -8.06
N ASP A 123 -1.35 -8.42 -8.45
CA ASP A 123 -0.04 -9.05 -8.25
C ASP A 123 1.00 -8.45 -9.21
N GLN A 124 2.25 -8.32 -8.74
CA GLN A 124 3.37 -7.70 -9.44
C GLN A 124 3.07 -6.27 -9.93
N SER A 125 2.38 -5.49 -9.10
CA SER A 125 2.11 -4.09 -9.42
C SER A 125 3.23 -3.17 -8.96
N SER A 126 3.47 -2.09 -9.72
CA SER A 126 4.50 -1.11 -9.41
C SER A 126 4.03 0.33 -9.55
N PHE A 127 4.44 1.15 -8.60
CA PHE A 127 4.15 2.57 -8.55
C PHE A 127 5.47 3.33 -8.41
N CYS A 128 5.71 4.31 -9.28
CA CYS A 128 6.97 5.05 -9.28
C CYS A 128 6.72 6.55 -9.44
N ARG A 129 7.24 7.36 -8.51
CA ARG A 129 7.04 8.81 -8.49
C ARG A 129 5.56 9.15 -8.60
N CYS A 130 4.77 8.51 -7.75
CA CYS A 130 3.34 8.76 -7.60
C CYS A 130 3.08 9.38 -6.23
N SER A 131 2.05 10.24 -6.15
CA SER A 131 1.56 10.76 -4.88
C SER A 131 0.22 10.15 -4.53
N PHE A 132 0.03 9.81 -3.25
CA PHE A 132 -1.22 9.28 -2.72
C PHE A 132 -1.72 10.22 -1.64
N LEU A 133 -2.82 10.92 -1.90
CA LEU A 133 -3.36 11.97 -1.03
C LEU A 133 -4.69 11.53 -0.45
N GLY A 134 -4.79 11.51 0.87
CA GLY A 134 -5.99 11.18 1.62
C GLY A 134 -5.78 11.43 3.10
N TYR A 135 -6.74 11.05 3.93
CA TYR A 135 -6.68 11.17 5.37
C TYR A 135 -6.61 9.78 6.00
N GLN A 136 -7.70 9.28 6.55
CA GLN A 136 -7.75 7.92 7.05
C GLN A 136 -7.87 6.92 5.89
N ASP A 137 -7.06 5.85 5.91
CA ASP A 137 -7.11 4.76 4.92
C ASP A 137 -6.73 5.18 3.49
N THR A 138 -5.70 6.01 3.31
CA THR A 138 -5.32 6.59 2.00
C THR A 138 -4.92 5.54 0.96
N LEU A 139 -4.00 4.64 1.31
CA LEU A 139 -3.45 3.63 0.39
C LEU A 139 -3.80 2.22 0.86
N TYR A 140 -4.69 1.57 0.15
CA TYR A 140 -5.09 0.19 0.39
C TYR A 140 -4.25 -0.78 -0.45
N ALA A 141 -3.09 -1.18 0.06
CA ALA A 141 -2.28 -2.28 -0.48
C ALA A 141 -2.96 -3.61 -0.10
N LYS A 142 -4.00 -4.00 -0.87
CA LYS A 142 -4.97 -5.02 -0.45
C LYS A 142 -4.42 -6.43 -0.54
N SER A 143 -3.79 -6.81 -1.65
CA SER A 143 -3.19 -8.14 -1.83
C SER A 143 -2.22 -8.19 -3.00
N GLY A 144 -1.49 -9.29 -3.14
CA GLY A 144 -0.48 -9.49 -4.18
C GLY A 144 0.88 -8.86 -3.83
N LYS A 145 1.86 -9.02 -4.72
CA LYS A 145 3.19 -8.42 -4.61
C LYS A 145 3.16 -7.02 -5.18
N GLN A 146 3.59 -6.03 -4.40
CA GLN A 146 3.52 -4.62 -4.78
C GLN A 146 4.84 -3.92 -4.49
N PHE A 147 5.24 -3.03 -5.38
CA PHE A 147 6.46 -2.25 -5.25
C PHE A 147 6.18 -0.76 -5.45
N TYR A 148 6.55 0.05 -4.47
CA TYR A 148 6.42 1.50 -4.47
C TYR A 148 7.81 2.12 -4.43
N LYS A 149 8.13 2.97 -5.42
CA LYS A 149 9.44 3.60 -5.54
C LYS A 149 9.32 5.11 -5.69
N GLU A 150 10.02 5.83 -4.81
CA GLU A 150 10.06 7.30 -4.85
C GLU A 150 8.65 7.92 -4.86
N CYS A 151 7.75 7.36 -4.03
CA CYS A 151 6.37 7.82 -3.91
C CYS A 151 6.19 8.68 -2.66
N ASP A 152 5.27 9.64 -2.74
CA ASP A 152 4.83 10.48 -1.63
C ASP A 152 3.45 10.01 -1.15
N ILE A 153 3.33 9.65 0.14
CA ILE A 153 2.11 9.10 0.71
C ILE A 153 1.69 9.95 1.90
N TYR A 154 0.52 10.56 1.81
CA TYR A 154 -0.01 11.46 2.83
C TYR A 154 -1.20 10.83 3.53
N GLY A 155 -1.27 11.00 4.85
CA GLY A 155 -2.43 10.52 5.58
C GLY A 155 -2.39 10.75 7.08
N THR A 156 -3.40 10.19 7.76
CA THR A 156 -3.59 10.32 9.20
C THR A 156 -3.62 8.96 9.87
N VAL A 157 -4.77 8.32 10.01
CA VAL A 157 -4.92 7.02 10.66
C VAL A 157 -4.86 5.91 9.62
N ASP A 158 -4.01 4.90 9.86
CA ASP A 158 -3.91 3.68 9.03
C ASP A 158 -3.71 3.97 7.54
N PHE A 159 -2.94 5.01 7.23
CA PHE A 159 -2.97 5.54 5.87
C PHE A 159 -2.22 4.68 4.83
N VAL A 160 -1.45 3.68 5.28
CA VAL A 160 -1.02 2.55 4.44
C VAL A 160 -1.55 1.28 5.09
N PHE A 161 -2.53 0.63 4.47
CA PHE A 161 -3.17 -0.53 5.09
C PHE A 161 -3.44 -1.65 4.08
N GLY A 162 -3.73 -2.86 4.59
CA GLY A 162 -4.05 -4.01 3.75
C GLY A 162 -3.22 -5.25 4.04
N ASP A 163 -3.32 -6.24 3.16
CA ASP A 163 -2.74 -7.58 3.31
C ASP A 163 -1.81 -7.98 2.13
N ALA A 164 -1.27 -7.00 1.41
CA ALA A 164 -0.30 -7.22 0.35
C ALA A 164 1.09 -7.58 0.89
N ALA A 165 1.91 -8.21 0.07
CA ALA A 165 3.35 -8.22 0.21
C ALA A 165 3.90 -6.97 -0.50
N ALA A 166 4.05 -5.87 0.23
CA ALA A 166 4.40 -4.57 -0.34
C ALA A 166 5.73 -4.05 0.17
N VAL A 167 6.57 -3.55 -0.75
CA VAL A 167 7.81 -2.85 -0.42
C VAL A 167 7.71 -1.39 -0.86
N PHE A 168 7.96 -0.49 0.09
CA PHE A 168 8.06 0.95 -0.08
C PHE A 168 9.53 1.34 -0.02
N GLN A 169 10.13 1.63 -1.17
CA GLN A 169 11.57 1.91 -1.26
C GLN A 169 11.82 3.34 -1.69
N SER A 170 12.57 4.08 -0.90
CA SER A 170 12.87 5.51 -1.10
C SER A 170 11.60 6.37 -1.21
N CYS A 171 10.58 6.03 -0.43
CA CYS A 171 9.31 6.76 -0.36
C CYS A 171 9.31 7.76 0.79
N ASN A 172 8.46 8.78 0.68
CA ASN A 172 8.17 9.68 1.78
C ASN A 172 6.75 9.43 2.28
N LEU A 173 6.63 9.15 3.57
CA LEU A 173 5.36 8.98 4.25
C LEU A 173 5.13 10.20 5.14
N TYR A 174 4.12 10.98 4.81
CA TYR A 174 3.82 12.25 5.45
C TYR A 174 2.57 12.15 6.33
N ALA A 175 2.78 12.32 7.64
CA ALA A 175 1.68 12.52 8.57
C ALA A 175 1.17 13.95 8.47
N TRP A 176 -0.14 14.18 8.32
CA TRP A 176 -0.70 15.52 8.33
C TRP A 176 -1.86 15.69 9.33
N LEU A 177 -2.32 16.94 9.53
CA LEU A 177 -3.45 17.26 10.39
C LEU A 177 -4.75 16.68 9.82
N PRO A 178 -5.82 16.51 10.61
CA PRO A 178 -5.99 17.09 11.96
C PRO A 178 -5.89 16.09 13.11
N ASN A 179 -5.56 14.82 12.86
CA ASN A 179 -5.63 13.79 13.89
C ASN A 179 -4.54 13.96 14.96
N ARG A 180 -4.90 13.68 16.23
CA ARG A 180 -3.93 13.65 17.34
C ARG A 180 -3.16 12.34 17.43
N ILE A 181 -3.78 11.25 16.99
CA ILE A 181 -3.14 9.93 16.86
C ILE A 181 -3.04 9.63 15.39
N ILE A 182 -1.85 9.33 14.94
CA ILE A 182 -1.53 8.99 13.55
C ILE A 182 -0.89 7.61 13.54
N THR A 183 -1.32 6.76 12.62
CA THR A 183 -0.70 5.46 12.38
C THR A 183 -0.30 5.35 10.92
N PHE A 184 1.01 5.23 10.67
CA PHE A 184 1.54 5.14 9.31
C PHE A 184 1.05 3.88 8.62
N THR A 185 1.03 2.75 9.35
CA THR A 185 0.62 1.47 8.78
C THR A 185 -0.45 0.76 9.61
N ALA A 186 -1.30 -0.03 8.92
CA ALA A 186 -2.22 -1.00 9.52
C ALA A 186 -2.21 -2.28 8.68
N GLN A 187 -1.19 -3.10 8.87
CA GLN A 187 -1.02 -4.34 8.12
C GLN A 187 -2.00 -5.41 8.60
N GLY A 188 -2.58 -6.16 7.67
CA GLY A 188 -3.75 -6.99 7.88
C GLY A 188 -3.58 -8.47 7.59
N LYS A 189 -2.40 -9.06 7.82
CA LYS A 189 -2.16 -10.49 7.66
C LYS A 189 -2.98 -11.34 8.62
N LYS A 190 -3.77 -12.24 8.07
CA LYS A 190 -4.70 -13.10 8.81
C LYS A 190 -4.20 -14.54 8.97
N ILE A 191 -3.33 -14.98 8.07
CA ILE A 191 -2.90 -16.38 7.97
C ILE A 191 -1.39 -16.44 8.22
N PRO A 192 -0.90 -17.27 9.17
CA PRO A 192 0.50 -17.27 9.59
C PRO A 192 1.51 -17.51 8.46
N ASN A 193 1.22 -18.44 7.57
CA ASN A 193 2.14 -18.85 6.49
C ASN A 193 1.95 -18.07 5.18
N GLN A 194 1.10 -17.06 5.16
CA GLN A 194 0.91 -16.20 3.99
C GLN A 194 2.13 -15.29 3.82
N VAL A 195 2.62 -15.13 2.59
CA VAL A 195 3.60 -14.09 2.25
C VAL A 195 2.85 -12.78 2.14
N SER A 196 2.86 -12.02 3.21
CA SER A 196 2.18 -10.72 3.34
C SER A 196 2.92 -9.90 4.39
N GLY A 197 2.95 -8.60 4.21
CA GLY A 197 3.61 -7.64 5.11
C GLY A 197 3.98 -6.36 4.38
N PHE A 198 4.32 -5.34 5.15
CA PHE A 198 4.83 -4.07 4.63
C PHE A 198 6.30 -3.91 5.00
N VAL A 199 7.13 -3.61 4.01
CA VAL A 199 8.54 -3.27 4.19
C VAL A 199 8.73 -1.82 3.77
N ILE A 200 9.17 -0.98 4.70
CA ILE A 200 9.53 0.42 4.46
C ILE A 200 11.04 0.50 4.52
N GLN A 201 11.69 0.71 3.36
CA GLN A 201 13.14 0.68 3.23
C GLN A 201 13.68 1.99 2.65
N ASN A 202 14.74 2.51 3.26
CA ASN A 202 15.44 3.73 2.81
C ASN A 202 14.47 4.90 2.55
N SER A 203 13.47 5.03 3.40
CA SER A 203 12.33 5.93 3.26
C SER A 203 12.33 6.99 4.38
N THR A 204 11.47 7.99 4.26
CA THR A 204 11.31 9.05 5.24
C THR A 204 9.91 8.98 5.86
N LEU A 205 9.82 8.89 7.18
CA LEU A 205 8.56 8.99 7.92
C LEU A 205 8.59 10.29 8.72
N THR A 206 7.75 11.25 8.35
CA THR A 206 7.83 12.62 8.87
C THR A 206 6.47 13.32 8.91
N ALA A 207 6.44 14.49 9.54
CA ALA A 207 5.30 15.40 9.48
C ALA A 207 5.24 16.13 8.15
N ALA A 208 4.05 16.26 7.57
CA ALA A 208 3.81 17.14 6.44
C ALA A 208 3.98 18.62 6.86
N PRO A 209 4.17 19.55 5.92
CA PRO A 209 4.42 20.97 6.24
C PRO A 209 3.39 21.62 7.16
N ASP A 210 2.11 21.31 7.02
CA ASP A 210 1.02 21.80 7.85
C ASP A 210 1.10 21.34 9.32
N LEU A 211 1.67 20.15 9.55
CA LEU A 211 1.85 19.57 10.87
C LEU A 211 3.16 19.99 11.55
N GLN A 212 4.14 20.52 10.82
CA GLN A 212 5.47 20.83 11.36
C GLN A 212 5.42 21.74 12.61
N SER A 213 4.54 22.74 12.63
CA SER A 213 4.37 23.67 13.75
C SER A 213 3.61 23.05 14.95
N ASN A 214 2.96 21.91 14.77
CA ASN A 214 2.06 21.28 15.74
C ASN A 214 2.53 19.89 16.19
N LYS A 215 3.75 19.48 15.86
CA LYS A 215 4.29 18.13 16.15
C LYS A 215 4.11 17.71 17.62
N SER A 216 4.26 18.63 18.57
CA SER A 216 4.14 18.35 20.00
C SER A 216 2.73 17.98 20.47
N GLN A 217 1.72 18.20 19.64
CA GLN A 217 0.32 17.90 19.96
C GLN A 217 -0.16 16.57 19.37
N VAL A 218 0.71 15.87 18.66
CA VAL A 218 0.40 14.67 17.88
C VAL A 218 1.30 13.52 18.33
N HIS A 219 0.73 12.33 18.40
CA HIS A 219 1.45 11.08 18.61
C HIS A 219 1.36 10.26 17.32
N ALA A 220 2.48 10.11 16.63
CA ALA A 220 2.54 9.32 15.40
C ALA A 220 3.26 8.00 15.65
N PHE A 221 2.69 6.92 15.21
CA PHE A 221 3.19 5.56 15.39
C PHE A 221 3.52 4.93 14.03
N LEU A 222 4.58 4.14 13.97
CA LEU A 222 4.99 3.41 12.76
C LEU A 222 3.87 2.51 12.24
N GLY A 223 3.00 2.05 13.13
CA GLY A 223 1.80 1.33 12.77
C GLY A 223 1.11 0.68 13.96
N ARG A 224 0.01 -0.03 13.62
CA ARG A 224 -0.75 -0.85 14.56
C ARG A 224 -1.23 -2.14 13.88
N PRO A 225 -1.37 -3.27 14.64
CA PRO A 225 -1.78 -4.53 14.04
C PRO A 225 -3.28 -4.55 13.75
N TRP A 226 -3.66 -4.69 12.48
CA TRP A 226 -5.08 -4.90 12.13
C TRP A 226 -5.52 -6.35 12.38
N PHE A 227 -4.60 -7.31 12.26
CA PHE A 227 -4.82 -8.73 12.61
C PHE A 227 -3.59 -9.31 13.31
N ALA A 228 -3.78 -10.47 13.94
CA ALA A 228 -2.79 -11.09 14.83
C ALA A 228 -1.42 -11.38 14.17
N TRP A 229 -1.40 -11.70 12.88
CA TRP A 229 -0.18 -12.04 12.14
C TRP A 229 0.44 -10.86 11.39
N SER A 230 -0.02 -9.64 11.67
CA SER A 230 0.49 -8.42 11.03
C SER A 230 2.02 -8.38 10.99
N THR A 231 2.56 -8.05 9.82
CA THR A 231 4.01 -8.02 9.56
C THR A 231 4.41 -6.67 9.00
N VAL A 232 5.23 -5.91 9.73
CA VAL A 232 5.76 -4.61 9.30
C VAL A 232 7.24 -4.51 9.63
N ILE A 233 8.03 -4.19 8.63
CA ILE A 233 9.47 -3.97 8.75
C ILE A 233 9.79 -2.54 8.36
N VAL A 234 10.42 -1.78 9.24
CA VAL A 234 10.95 -0.44 8.95
C VAL A 234 12.46 -0.53 9.03
N MET A 235 13.14 -0.36 7.89
CA MET A 235 14.60 -0.53 7.85
C MET A 235 15.29 0.57 7.04
N GLN A 236 16.47 0.96 7.51
CA GLN A 236 17.37 1.92 6.86
C GLN A 236 16.69 3.27 6.54
N SER A 237 15.69 3.65 7.34
CA SER A 237 14.79 4.78 7.08
C SER A 237 15.00 5.92 8.08
N TYR A 238 14.71 7.14 7.63
CA TYR A 238 14.67 8.31 8.49
C TYR A 238 13.36 8.36 9.26
N LEU A 239 13.44 8.47 10.58
CA LEU A 239 12.30 8.62 11.47
C LEU A 239 12.35 10.00 12.15
N ASP A 240 11.38 10.85 11.83
CA ASP A 240 11.28 12.20 12.40
C ASP A 240 10.89 12.17 13.89
N SER A 241 11.12 13.28 14.57
CA SER A 241 10.76 13.50 15.97
C SER A 241 9.27 13.37 16.29
N ILE A 242 8.41 13.34 15.28
CA ILE A 242 6.97 13.09 15.46
C ILE A 242 6.67 11.64 15.88
N ILE A 243 7.60 10.69 15.63
CA ILE A 243 7.41 9.29 16.00
C ILE A 243 7.41 9.16 17.51
N ASP A 244 6.29 8.67 18.05
CA ASP A 244 6.14 8.42 19.49
C ASP A 244 7.23 7.45 19.99
N PRO A 245 7.83 7.68 21.15
CA PRO A 245 8.84 6.80 21.70
C PRO A 245 8.42 5.33 21.84
N ALA A 246 7.11 5.04 22.01
CA ALA A 246 6.58 3.68 22.00
C ALA A 246 6.69 3.03 20.61
N GLY A 247 6.78 3.82 19.56
CA GLY A 247 6.96 3.40 18.17
C GLY A 247 5.74 2.77 17.52
N TRP A 248 5.03 1.92 18.22
CA TRP A 248 3.90 1.15 17.74
C TRP A 248 2.67 1.37 18.61
N TYR A 249 1.49 1.35 18.00
CA TYR A 249 0.24 1.65 18.70
C TYR A 249 -0.56 0.37 18.96
N GLU A 250 -1.03 0.20 20.19
CA GLU A 250 -1.87 -0.94 20.52
C GLU A 250 -3.27 -0.77 19.92
N TRP A 251 -3.77 -1.84 19.33
CA TRP A 251 -5.18 -1.92 18.94
C TRP A 251 -5.91 -2.75 19.99
N PRO A 252 -6.75 -2.15 20.83
CA PRO A 252 -7.38 -2.83 21.96
C PRO A 252 -8.12 -4.11 21.52
N GLY A 253 -7.86 -5.20 22.22
CA GLY A 253 -8.45 -6.51 21.93
C GLY A 253 -7.74 -7.32 20.83
N HIS A 254 -6.69 -6.79 20.21
CA HIS A 254 -5.89 -7.54 19.24
C HIS A 254 -4.67 -8.20 19.90
N ARG A 255 -4.33 -9.41 19.43
CA ARG A 255 -3.15 -10.14 19.91
C ARG A 255 -1.88 -9.49 19.35
N THR A 256 -0.82 -9.47 20.16
CA THR A 256 0.48 -8.89 19.83
C THR A 256 1.65 -9.89 19.94
N ASP A 257 1.35 -11.12 20.29
CA ASP A 257 2.33 -12.20 20.47
C ASP A 257 2.69 -12.92 19.15
N GLU A 258 1.84 -12.84 18.13
CA GLU A 258 2.01 -13.53 16.83
C GLU A 258 2.45 -12.60 15.70
N LEU A 259 2.52 -11.29 15.94
CA LEU A 259 2.93 -10.33 14.92
C LEU A 259 4.45 -10.39 14.66
N THR A 260 4.87 -9.77 13.57
CA THR A 260 6.28 -9.58 13.20
C THR A 260 6.53 -8.12 12.91
N TYR A 261 6.97 -7.37 13.93
CA TYR A 261 7.32 -5.96 13.82
C TYR A 261 8.81 -5.78 14.03
N ILE A 262 9.50 -5.24 13.02
CA ILE A 262 10.97 -5.15 13.02
C ILE A 262 11.40 -3.73 12.69
N GLU A 263 12.36 -3.23 13.47
CA GLU A 263 13.13 -2.03 13.15
C GLU A 263 14.60 -2.41 12.96
N TYR A 264 15.24 -1.90 11.87
CA TYR A 264 16.65 -2.19 11.56
C TYR A 264 17.33 -0.99 10.91
N GLY A 265 18.46 -0.57 11.46
CA GLY A 265 19.31 0.45 10.85
C GLY A 265 18.64 1.81 10.59
N ASN A 266 17.53 2.12 11.28
CA ASN A 266 16.85 3.39 11.16
C ASN A 266 17.64 4.50 11.85
N TRP A 267 17.46 5.72 11.37
CA TRP A 267 18.16 6.90 11.87
C TRP A 267 17.22 8.10 12.01
N GLY A 268 17.69 9.17 12.61
CA GLY A 268 16.88 10.36 12.90
C GLY A 268 16.38 10.42 14.34
N PRO A 269 15.74 11.52 14.76
CA PRO A 269 15.36 11.77 16.14
C PRO A 269 14.29 10.81 16.68
N GLY A 270 13.47 10.20 15.81
CA GLY A 270 12.45 9.22 16.15
C GLY A 270 12.94 7.77 16.16
N ALA A 271 14.21 7.49 15.80
CA ALA A 271 14.71 6.13 15.61
C ALA A 271 15.17 5.43 16.91
N GLY A 272 15.14 6.12 18.05
CA GLY A 272 15.58 5.53 19.32
C GLY A 272 14.65 4.40 19.79
N THR A 273 15.18 3.18 19.94
CA THR A 273 14.38 1.99 20.28
C THR A 273 14.26 1.71 21.78
N GLY A 274 14.97 2.42 22.63
CA GLY A 274 15.03 2.15 24.08
C GLY A 274 13.72 2.35 24.86
N ARG A 275 12.71 2.95 24.27
CA ARG A 275 11.38 3.17 24.87
C ARG A 275 10.25 2.58 24.00
N ARG A 276 10.57 1.69 23.05
CA ARG A 276 9.58 0.98 22.24
C ARG A 276 8.75 0.04 23.11
N ILE A 277 7.61 -0.32 22.59
CA ILE A 277 6.72 -1.33 23.20
C ILE A 277 7.47 -2.65 23.46
N SER A 278 6.96 -3.42 24.42
CA SER A 278 7.56 -4.71 24.83
C SER A 278 6.81 -5.94 24.29
N TRP A 279 6.18 -5.83 23.15
CA TRP A 279 5.45 -6.96 22.55
C TRP A 279 6.41 -8.10 22.13
N VAL A 280 5.97 -9.34 22.31
CA VAL A 280 6.77 -10.53 21.95
C VAL A 280 7.16 -10.55 20.47
N GLY A 281 6.26 -10.07 19.61
CA GLY A 281 6.49 -10.01 18.16
C GLY A 281 7.29 -8.80 17.67
N TYR A 282 7.68 -7.88 18.56
CA TYR A 282 8.51 -6.74 18.20
C TYR A 282 10.01 -7.03 18.40
N LYS A 283 10.83 -6.60 17.45
CA LYS A 283 12.30 -6.71 17.51
C LYS A 283 12.99 -5.47 16.95
N ALA A 284 13.95 -4.94 17.70
CA ALA A 284 14.97 -4.02 17.18
C ALA A 284 16.22 -4.84 16.85
N LEU A 285 16.54 -4.94 15.55
CA LEU A 285 17.64 -5.79 15.08
C LEU A 285 18.89 -4.97 14.77
N ASN A 286 20.04 -5.60 14.99
CA ASN A 286 21.36 -5.01 14.68
C ASN A 286 22.13 -5.82 13.62
N GLN A 287 21.66 -7.01 13.26
CA GLN A 287 22.31 -7.91 12.31
C GLN A 287 21.52 -7.95 11.01
N SER A 288 22.22 -7.86 9.90
CA SER A 288 21.62 -7.80 8.55
C SER A 288 20.96 -9.10 8.14
N GLU A 289 21.47 -10.24 8.60
CA GLU A 289 21.01 -11.57 8.22
C GLU A 289 19.53 -11.79 8.53
N GLU A 290 19.04 -11.19 9.61
CA GLU A 290 17.65 -11.33 10.05
C GLU A 290 16.67 -10.51 9.19
N VAL A 291 17.16 -9.46 8.50
CA VAL A 291 16.31 -8.60 7.66
C VAL A 291 16.44 -8.89 6.15
N ILE A 292 17.43 -9.65 5.74
CA ILE A 292 17.60 -10.10 4.34
C ILE A 292 16.32 -10.75 3.76
N PRO A 293 15.57 -11.60 4.48
CA PRO A 293 14.32 -12.17 3.97
C PRO A 293 13.27 -11.13 3.56
N PHE A 294 13.39 -9.90 4.04
CA PHE A 294 12.47 -8.78 3.75
C PHE A 294 12.98 -7.83 2.67
N THR A 295 14.09 -8.12 2.01
CA THR A 295 14.59 -7.33 0.88
C THR A 295 13.70 -7.49 -0.36
N VAL A 296 13.79 -6.55 -1.29
CA VAL A 296 13.03 -6.59 -2.56
C VAL A 296 13.19 -7.93 -3.28
N SER A 297 14.42 -8.41 -3.38
CA SER A 297 14.75 -9.71 -4.01
C SER A 297 14.04 -10.88 -3.35
N LYS A 298 14.03 -10.93 -2.02
CA LYS A 298 13.56 -12.09 -1.26
C LYS A 298 12.07 -12.01 -0.95
N PHE A 299 11.60 -10.88 -0.46
CA PHE A 299 10.24 -10.75 0.04
C PHE A 299 9.19 -10.77 -1.06
N ILE A 300 9.41 -9.99 -2.12
CA ILE A 300 8.48 -9.91 -3.25
C ILE A 300 9.03 -10.56 -4.54
N THR A 301 10.17 -11.25 -4.45
CA THR A 301 10.87 -11.82 -5.62
C THR A 301 11.10 -10.78 -6.73
N GLY A 302 11.47 -9.54 -6.33
CA GLY A 302 11.45 -8.37 -7.21
C GLY A 302 12.33 -8.49 -8.44
N ASP A 303 13.48 -9.17 -8.32
CA ASP A 303 14.43 -9.37 -9.44
C ASP A 303 13.79 -10.12 -10.63
N SER A 304 12.72 -10.86 -10.40
CA SER A 304 12.04 -11.64 -11.44
C SER A 304 11.00 -10.84 -12.25
N TRP A 305 10.57 -9.64 -11.77
CA TRP A 305 9.49 -8.91 -12.45
C TRP A 305 9.65 -7.38 -12.49
N ILE A 306 10.34 -6.76 -11.51
CA ILE A 306 10.52 -5.29 -11.49
C ILE A 306 11.33 -4.80 -12.70
N PRO A 307 12.38 -5.49 -13.18
CA PRO A 307 13.12 -5.03 -14.37
C PRO A 307 12.27 -4.76 -15.59
N GLU A 308 11.21 -5.57 -15.81
CA GLU A 308 10.28 -5.39 -16.94
C GLU A 308 9.43 -4.11 -16.83
N THR A 309 9.36 -3.49 -15.65
CA THR A 309 8.63 -2.24 -15.43
C THR A 309 9.44 -0.99 -15.76
N GLY A 310 10.78 -1.14 -15.90
CA GLY A 310 11.71 -0.02 -16.01
C GLY A 310 11.72 0.90 -14.78
N VAL A 311 11.29 0.40 -13.60
CA VAL A 311 11.39 1.11 -12.33
C VAL A 311 12.74 0.77 -11.69
N PRO A 312 13.57 1.78 -11.33
CA PRO A 312 14.83 1.52 -10.65
C PRO A 312 14.57 0.97 -9.23
N TYR A 313 15.40 0.04 -8.78
CA TYR A 313 15.26 -0.54 -7.44
C TYR A 313 16.60 -1.02 -6.89
N THR A 314 16.70 -1.13 -5.57
CA THR A 314 17.78 -1.81 -4.87
C THR A 314 17.28 -3.19 -4.45
N SER A 315 17.94 -4.23 -4.94
CA SER A 315 17.52 -5.63 -4.76
C SER A 315 17.65 -6.10 -3.31
N SER A 316 18.68 -5.60 -2.59
CA SER A 316 19.04 -5.99 -1.22
C SER A 316 19.03 -4.78 -0.25
N LEU A 317 19.91 -4.76 0.73
CA LEU A 317 20.11 -3.65 1.65
C LEU A 317 20.89 -2.51 0.97
N TYR A 318 20.74 -1.29 1.49
CA TYR A 318 21.51 -0.12 1.09
C TYR A 318 22.86 -0.08 1.77
#